data_cde25dfea53c073f7fc850c76337d31c
#
_entry.id   cde25dfea53c073f7fc850c76337d31c
#
_cell.length_a   1.000
_cell.length_b   1.000
_cell.length_c   1.000
_cell.angle_alpha   90.00
_cell.angle_beta   90.00
_cell.angle_gamma   90.00
#
_symmetry.space_group_name_H-M   'P 1'
#
loop_
_entity.id
_entity.type
_entity.pdbx_description
1 polymer ?
#
loop_
_entity_poly.entity_id
_entity_poly.type
_entity_poly.pdbx_seq_one_letter_code
_entity_poly.pdbx_strand_id
1 'polypeptide(L)'
;MWSRILICTVMVAMLCAVTASFVGANTGQSASVAEDMQIPERKQTSLGLYVTAAQAYEMWKAAPDQVKVIDVRTPEEYAFVGHPEMAWNIPLASVTYQRKDGKTEYGVKMNPDFVGEVKGIAGPTDILLVTCRSGDRSAMAVNALAAAGFTNAYSIVDGVEGDKVEDPGSVFVGKRMRNGWKNSAPWVYGFDPEKIILEEGASKPTK
;
A
#
# COMPACT_ATOMS: atom_id res chain seq x y z
N MET A 1 -21.49 -46.83 72.52
CA MET A 1 -20.14 -47.23 72.09
C MET A 1 -20.12 -47.08 70.58
N TRP A 2 -19.10 -46.33 70.10
CA TRP A 2 -18.67 -46.15 68.73
C TRP A 2 -19.21 -44.95 67.98
N SER A 3 -18.33 -43.99 67.98
CA SER A 3 -18.40 -42.69 67.22
C SER A 3 -18.42 -42.87 65.72
N ARG A 4 -19.27 -42.11 65.08
CA ARG A 4 -19.24 -41.87 63.62
C ARG A 4 -18.59 -40.54 63.34
N ILE A 5 -17.41 -40.57 62.73
CA ILE A 5 -16.70 -39.39 62.23
C ILE A 5 -17.27 -39.08 60.85
N LEU A 6 -17.86 -37.91 60.71
CA LEU A 6 -18.37 -37.36 59.46
C LEU A 6 -17.24 -36.55 58.78
N ILE A 7 -16.69 -37.03 57.68
CA ILE A 7 -15.73 -36.33 56.88
C ILE A 7 -16.49 -35.50 55.85
N CYS A 8 -16.45 -34.20 56.05
CA CYS A 8 -17.03 -33.22 55.15
C CYS A 8 -16.00 -32.87 54.04
N THR A 9 -16.22 -33.36 52.84
CA THR A 9 -15.37 -33.07 51.70
C THR A 9 -15.84 -31.77 51.06
N VAL A 10 -15.08 -30.68 51.24
CA VAL A 10 -15.32 -29.41 50.57
C VAL A 10 -14.74 -29.48 49.15
N MET A 11 -15.60 -29.58 48.17
CA MET A 11 -15.25 -29.43 46.75
C MET A 11 -15.07 -27.94 46.44
N VAL A 12 -13.83 -27.48 46.31
CA VAL A 12 -13.53 -26.14 45.78
C VAL A 12 -13.57 -26.23 44.24
N ALA A 13 -14.62 -25.67 43.67
CA ALA A 13 -14.72 -25.50 42.24
C ALA A 13 -13.83 -24.27 41.84
N MET A 14 -12.68 -24.56 41.25
CA MET A 14 -11.76 -23.54 40.71
C MET A 14 -12.29 -23.11 39.33
N LEU A 15 -12.99 -21.97 39.30
CA LEU A 15 -13.48 -21.34 38.07
C LEU A 15 -12.29 -20.65 37.38
N CYS A 16 -11.65 -21.32 36.38
CA CYS A 16 -10.68 -20.69 35.52
C CYS A 16 -11.38 -19.70 34.59
N ALA A 17 -11.36 -18.43 34.98
CA ALA A 17 -11.69 -17.34 34.06
C ALA A 17 -10.53 -17.16 33.08
N VAL A 18 -10.70 -17.67 31.86
CA VAL A 18 -9.82 -17.35 30.72
C VAL A 18 -10.15 -15.92 30.30
N THR A 19 -9.39 -14.96 30.81
CA THR A 19 -9.38 -13.60 30.27
C THR A 19 -8.67 -13.64 28.93
N ALA A 20 -9.44 -13.62 27.84
CA ALA A 20 -8.91 -13.34 26.51
C ALA A 20 -8.36 -11.89 26.52
N SER A 21 -7.05 -11.77 26.67
CA SER A 21 -6.37 -10.51 26.43
C SER A 21 -6.46 -10.22 24.94
N PHE A 22 -7.38 -9.34 24.58
CA PHE A 22 -7.37 -8.69 23.27
C PHE A 22 -6.04 -7.93 23.18
N VAL A 23 -5.12 -8.46 22.40
CA VAL A 23 -3.94 -7.72 21.96
C VAL A 23 -4.47 -6.60 21.08
N GLY A 24 -4.55 -5.40 21.67
CA GLY A 24 -4.89 -4.20 20.93
C GLY A 24 -3.90 -4.04 19.77
N ALA A 25 -4.45 -3.94 18.55
CA ALA A 25 -3.67 -3.61 17.38
C ALA A 25 -2.84 -2.35 17.68
N ASN A 26 -1.56 -2.43 17.39
CA ASN A 26 -0.57 -1.40 17.65
C ASN A 26 -0.80 -0.20 16.70
N THR A 27 -1.81 0.62 16.99
CA THR A 27 -2.11 1.86 16.27
C THR A 27 -1.11 2.99 16.60
N GLY A 28 -0.25 2.79 17.58
CA GLY A 28 0.73 3.79 18.02
C GLY A 28 1.96 3.91 17.13
N GLN A 29 2.28 2.89 16.33
CA GLN A 29 3.55 2.86 15.58
C GLN A 29 3.47 3.61 14.25
N SER A 30 2.29 3.71 13.63
CA SER A 30 2.12 4.48 12.39
C SER A 30 2.07 5.99 12.63
N ALA A 31 1.51 6.44 13.74
CA ALA A 31 1.47 7.86 14.10
C ALA A 31 2.85 8.42 14.43
N SER A 32 3.72 7.64 15.11
CA SER A 32 5.08 8.08 15.48
C SER A 32 6.02 8.24 14.28
N VAL A 33 5.79 7.51 13.20
CA VAL A 33 6.60 7.59 11.97
C VAL A 33 6.26 8.82 11.14
N ALA A 34 5.01 9.27 11.16
CA ALA A 34 4.57 10.47 10.45
C ALA A 34 5.12 11.77 11.09
N GLU A 35 5.30 11.77 12.44
CA GLU A 35 5.82 12.94 13.16
C GLU A 35 7.30 13.24 12.86
N ASP A 36 8.09 12.23 12.50
CA ASP A 36 9.53 12.39 12.22
C ASP A 36 9.84 12.59 10.72
N MET A 37 8.87 12.31 9.83
CA MET A 37 9.01 12.52 8.39
C MET A 37 8.42 13.86 7.98
N GLN A 38 9.26 14.79 7.54
CA GLN A 38 8.80 16.00 6.86
C GLN A 38 8.20 15.63 5.50
N ILE A 39 6.87 15.44 5.47
CA ILE A 39 6.15 15.10 4.23
C ILE A 39 5.95 16.38 3.40
N PRO A 40 6.54 16.48 2.20
CA PRO A 40 6.32 17.61 1.31
C PRO A 40 4.83 17.80 1.01
N GLU A 41 4.37 19.05 0.89
CA GLU A 41 2.95 19.39 0.68
C GLU A 41 2.30 18.56 -0.44
N ARG A 42 2.98 18.40 -1.60
CA ARG A 42 2.49 17.60 -2.73
C ARG A 42 2.30 16.11 -2.45
N LYS A 43 2.82 15.60 -1.31
CA LYS A 43 2.68 14.21 -0.86
C LYS A 43 1.77 14.06 0.36
N GLN A 44 1.21 15.16 0.86
CA GLN A 44 0.30 15.12 2.00
C GLN A 44 -1.06 14.53 1.60
N THR A 45 -1.63 13.80 2.55
CA THR A 45 -2.93 13.14 2.38
C THR A 45 -3.88 13.54 3.50
N SER A 46 -5.17 13.54 3.21
CA SER A 46 -6.22 13.84 4.20
C SER A 46 -6.30 12.81 5.32
N LEU A 47 -5.85 11.55 5.08
CA LEU A 47 -5.80 10.51 6.09
C LEU A 47 -4.58 10.63 7.02
N GLY A 48 -3.52 11.31 6.60
CA GLY A 48 -2.29 11.42 7.38
C GLY A 48 -1.55 10.09 7.60
N LEU A 49 -1.86 9.05 6.80
CA LEU A 49 -1.28 7.72 6.93
C LEU A 49 -0.13 7.56 5.92
N TYR A 50 1.08 7.44 6.45
CA TYR A 50 2.31 7.37 5.64
C TYR A 50 3.20 6.22 6.07
N VAL A 51 3.84 5.60 5.09
CA VAL A 51 4.86 4.57 5.29
C VAL A 51 5.96 4.71 4.25
N THR A 52 7.16 4.25 4.57
CA THR A 52 8.20 4.00 3.55
C THR A 52 7.94 2.67 2.85
N ALA A 53 8.58 2.44 1.71
CA ALA A 53 8.48 1.17 1.00
C ALA A 53 8.96 -0.02 1.85
N ALA A 54 10.04 0.16 2.63
CA ALA A 54 10.51 -0.86 3.55
C ALA A 54 9.47 -1.21 4.63
N GLN A 55 8.84 -0.20 5.24
CA GLN A 55 7.77 -0.40 6.23
C GLN A 55 6.53 -1.04 5.60
N ALA A 56 6.15 -0.62 4.39
CA ALA A 56 5.04 -1.20 3.65
C ALA A 56 5.26 -2.71 3.39
N TYR A 57 6.48 -3.09 3.03
CA TYR A 57 6.83 -4.51 2.85
C TYR A 57 6.71 -5.31 4.14
N GLU A 58 7.19 -4.77 5.27
CA GLU A 58 7.03 -5.43 6.57
C GLU A 58 5.56 -5.54 7.00
N MET A 59 4.73 -4.51 6.75
CA MET A 59 3.29 -4.57 7.01
C MET A 59 2.62 -5.66 6.18
N TRP A 60 2.93 -5.74 4.88
CA TRP A 60 2.39 -6.78 4.03
C TRP A 60 2.85 -8.19 4.47
N LYS A 61 4.12 -8.37 4.78
CA LYS A 61 4.66 -9.66 5.27
C LYS A 61 3.97 -10.16 6.53
N ALA A 62 3.61 -9.24 7.43
CA ALA A 62 2.96 -9.59 8.68
C ALA A 62 1.52 -10.07 8.49
N ALA A 63 0.82 -9.61 7.44
CA ALA A 63 -0.59 -9.94 7.19
C ALA A 63 -0.93 -9.93 5.68
N PRO A 64 -0.37 -10.84 4.86
CA PRO A 64 -0.48 -10.78 3.40
C PRO A 64 -1.92 -10.89 2.88
N ASP A 65 -2.80 -11.58 3.60
CA ASP A 65 -4.21 -11.73 3.22
C ASP A 65 -5.07 -10.50 3.57
N GLN A 66 -4.59 -9.63 4.48
CA GLN A 66 -5.32 -8.46 4.98
C GLN A 66 -4.83 -7.14 4.39
N VAL A 67 -3.61 -7.13 3.87
CA VAL A 67 -2.95 -5.92 3.34
C VAL A 67 -2.86 -6.03 1.83
N LYS A 68 -3.37 -5.03 1.12
CA LYS A 68 -3.29 -4.95 -0.34
C LYS A 68 -2.32 -3.86 -0.76
N VAL A 69 -1.41 -4.19 -1.67
CA VAL A 69 -0.49 -3.22 -2.28
C VAL A 69 -1.09 -2.81 -3.62
N ILE A 70 -1.24 -1.49 -3.83
CA ILE A 70 -1.81 -0.92 -5.05
C ILE A 70 -0.76 -0.04 -5.72
N ASP A 71 -0.35 -0.41 -6.91
CA ASP A 71 0.52 0.39 -7.76
C ASP A 71 -0.32 1.22 -8.73
N VAL A 72 -0.32 2.54 -8.52
CA VAL A 72 -1.14 3.47 -9.30
C VAL A 72 -0.41 4.04 -10.53
N ARG A 73 0.74 3.44 -10.90
CA ARG A 73 1.47 3.78 -12.12
C ARG A 73 0.76 3.22 -13.35
N THR A 74 1.22 3.67 -14.52
CA THR A 74 0.70 3.10 -15.77
C THR A 74 1.12 1.63 -15.92
N PRO A 75 0.39 0.81 -16.72
CA PRO A 75 0.75 -0.58 -16.99
C PRO A 75 2.17 -0.73 -17.57
N GLU A 76 2.61 0.24 -18.38
CA GLU A 76 3.94 0.25 -18.96
C GLU A 76 5.02 0.47 -17.89
N GLU A 77 4.80 1.44 -16.97
CA GLU A 77 5.71 1.61 -15.83
C GLU A 77 5.78 0.35 -14.96
N TYR A 78 4.61 -0.27 -14.69
CA TYR A 78 4.51 -1.51 -13.91
C TYR A 78 5.31 -2.63 -14.54
N ALA A 79 5.12 -2.89 -15.84
CA ALA A 79 5.76 -3.99 -16.54
C ALA A 79 7.27 -3.77 -16.79
N PHE A 80 7.65 -2.60 -17.30
CA PHE A 80 9.01 -2.36 -17.80
C PHE A 80 9.98 -1.84 -16.75
N VAL A 81 9.49 -1.03 -15.80
CA VAL A 81 10.32 -0.62 -14.64
C VAL A 81 10.35 -1.70 -13.59
N GLY A 82 9.33 -2.58 -13.56
CA GLY A 82 9.11 -3.61 -12.55
C GLY A 82 8.21 -3.11 -11.41
N HIS A 83 7.87 -4.03 -10.50
CA HIS A 83 6.88 -3.79 -9.44
C HIS A 83 7.06 -4.75 -8.25
N PRO A 84 6.43 -4.46 -7.08
CA PRO A 84 6.26 -5.44 -6.02
C PRO A 84 5.43 -6.62 -6.52
N GLU A 85 5.87 -7.86 -6.30
CA GLU A 85 5.20 -9.07 -6.81
C GLU A 85 3.73 -9.17 -6.41
N MET A 86 3.39 -8.70 -5.20
CA MET A 86 2.03 -8.73 -4.67
C MET A 86 1.14 -7.57 -5.13
N ALA A 87 1.69 -6.55 -5.81
CA ALA A 87 0.96 -5.34 -6.12
C ALA A 87 -0.08 -5.53 -7.23
N TRP A 88 -1.27 -5.01 -6.99
CA TRP A 88 -2.29 -4.79 -8.00
C TRP A 88 -1.94 -3.53 -8.78
N ASN A 89 -1.92 -3.59 -10.10
CA ASN A 89 -1.78 -2.40 -10.93
C ASN A 89 -3.17 -1.84 -11.24
N ILE A 90 -3.47 -0.70 -10.63
CA ILE A 90 -4.70 0.07 -10.86
C ILE A 90 -4.27 1.51 -11.18
N PRO A 91 -4.15 1.85 -12.45
CA PRO A 91 -3.63 3.15 -12.84
C PRO A 91 -4.50 4.31 -12.39
N LEU A 92 -3.90 5.31 -11.72
CA LEU A 92 -4.59 6.57 -11.41
C LEU A 92 -4.78 7.41 -12.67
N ALA A 93 -3.88 7.27 -13.63
CA ALA A 93 -3.90 7.99 -14.90
C ALA A 93 -3.12 7.24 -15.97
N SER A 94 -3.49 7.44 -17.21
CA SER A 94 -2.79 6.99 -18.41
C SER A 94 -2.08 8.14 -19.12
N VAL A 95 -1.03 7.80 -19.89
CA VAL A 95 -0.35 8.76 -20.74
C VAL A 95 -1.06 8.81 -22.09
N THR A 96 -1.33 10.02 -22.58
CA THR A 96 -1.91 10.22 -23.90
C THR A 96 -0.89 10.90 -24.81
N TYR A 97 -0.97 10.58 -26.09
CA TYR A 97 -0.13 11.19 -27.12
C TYR A 97 -1.03 11.88 -28.12
N GLN A 98 -0.82 13.15 -28.34
CA GLN A 98 -1.57 13.91 -29.35
C GLN A 98 -0.60 14.58 -30.31
N ARG A 99 -0.97 14.65 -31.58
CA ARG A 99 -0.22 15.41 -32.56
C ARG A 99 -0.94 16.73 -32.79
N LYS A 100 -0.31 17.84 -32.42
CA LYS A 100 -0.82 19.17 -32.59
C LYS A 100 0.24 20.03 -33.29
N ASP A 101 -0.15 20.70 -34.36
CA ASP A 101 0.74 21.59 -35.14
C ASP A 101 2.07 20.91 -35.56
N GLY A 102 2.01 19.64 -35.94
CA GLY A 102 3.18 18.87 -36.37
C GLY A 102 4.08 18.39 -35.24
N LYS A 103 3.80 18.75 -33.98
CA LYS A 103 4.52 18.31 -32.77
C LYS A 103 3.74 17.23 -32.03
N THR A 104 4.46 16.30 -31.42
CA THR A 104 3.86 15.32 -30.50
C THR A 104 3.83 15.93 -29.10
N GLU A 105 2.64 16.05 -28.53
CA GLU A 105 2.42 16.49 -27.16
C GLU A 105 2.04 15.28 -26.29
N TYR A 106 2.56 15.25 -25.08
CA TYR A 106 2.20 14.28 -24.07
C TYR A 106 1.13 14.89 -23.18
N GLY A 107 0.06 14.14 -22.95
CA GLY A 107 -0.98 14.48 -22.00
C GLY A 107 -1.08 13.40 -20.91
N VAL A 108 -1.82 13.74 -19.86
CA VAL A 108 -2.21 12.79 -18.81
C VAL A 108 -3.73 12.78 -18.76
N LYS A 109 -4.32 11.61 -18.91
CA LYS A 109 -5.75 11.39 -18.74
C LYS A 109 -5.96 10.66 -17.41
N MET A 110 -6.68 11.30 -16.49
CA MET A 110 -7.07 10.67 -15.23
C MET A 110 -8.01 9.51 -15.50
N ASN A 111 -7.85 8.42 -14.73
CA ASN A 111 -8.76 7.29 -14.75
C ASN A 111 -10.03 7.63 -13.94
N PRO A 112 -11.19 7.83 -14.57
CA PRO A 112 -12.41 8.16 -13.87
C PRO A 112 -12.95 6.99 -13.01
N ASP A 113 -12.57 5.75 -13.36
CA ASP A 113 -13.05 4.53 -12.71
C ASP A 113 -12.12 4.02 -11.62
N PHE A 114 -11.00 4.70 -11.36
CA PHE A 114 -9.98 4.31 -10.38
C PHE A 114 -10.55 3.85 -9.04
N VAL A 115 -11.45 4.64 -8.45
CA VAL A 115 -12.08 4.30 -7.16
C VAL A 115 -12.98 3.07 -7.28
N GLY A 116 -13.72 2.95 -8.38
CA GLY A 116 -14.57 1.78 -8.68
C GLY A 116 -13.75 0.50 -8.80
N GLU A 117 -12.62 0.57 -9.50
CA GLU A 117 -11.69 -0.53 -9.68
C GLU A 117 -11.07 -0.97 -8.35
N VAL A 118 -10.66 -0.02 -7.50
CA VAL A 118 -10.17 -0.35 -6.14
C VAL A 118 -11.27 -1.00 -5.30
N LYS A 119 -12.53 -0.53 -5.38
CA LYS A 119 -13.67 -1.16 -4.70
C LYS A 119 -13.97 -2.58 -5.19
N GLY A 120 -13.55 -2.92 -6.39
CA GLY A 120 -13.65 -4.28 -6.92
C GLY A 120 -12.74 -5.30 -6.22
N ILE A 121 -11.68 -4.83 -5.54
CA ILE A 121 -10.70 -5.70 -4.87
C ILE A 121 -10.58 -5.46 -3.36
N ALA A 122 -11.10 -4.35 -2.85
CA ALA A 122 -10.94 -3.95 -1.45
C ALA A 122 -12.17 -3.22 -0.89
N GLY A 123 -12.47 -3.46 0.38
CA GLY A 123 -13.47 -2.74 1.13
C GLY A 123 -12.92 -1.46 1.79
N PRO A 124 -13.82 -0.56 2.25
CA PRO A 124 -13.43 0.75 2.83
C PRO A 124 -12.54 0.68 4.07
N THR A 125 -12.57 -0.44 4.79
CA THR A 125 -11.80 -0.66 6.03
C THR A 125 -10.55 -1.51 5.82
N ASP A 126 -10.32 -2.05 4.62
CA ASP A 126 -9.13 -2.84 4.30
C ASP A 126 -7.87 -1.97 4.36
N ILE A 127 -6.75 -2.58 4.71
CA ILE A 127 -5.46 -1.89 4.72
C ILE A 127 -4.91 -1.84 3.29
N LEU A 128 -4.79 -0.63 2.75
CA LEU A 128 -4.24 -0.38 1.43
C LEU A 128 -2.88 0.31 1.54
N LEU A 129 -1.88 -0.21 0.87
CA LEU A 129 -0.55 0.37 0.72
C LEU A 129 -0.43 0.89 -0.72
N VAL A 130 -0.57 2.19 -0.91
CA VAL A 130 -0.66 2.80 -2.23
C VAL A 130 0.70 3.34 -2.65
N THR A 131 1.20 2.87 -3.80
CA THR A 131 2.51 3.26 -4.33
C THR A 131 2.42 3.85 -5.73
N CYS A 132 3.38 4.69 -6.04
CA CYS A 132 3.67 5.16 -7.40
C CYS A 132 5.18 5.25 -7.58
N ARG A 133 5.67 6.05 -8.53
CA ARG A 133 7.11 6.20 -8.75
C ARG A 133 7.86 6.75 -7.53
N SER A 134 7.35 7.82 -6.88
CA SER A 134 8.06 8.59 -5.84
C SER A 134 7.17 9.24 -4.79
N GLY A 135 5.89 8.84 -4.67
CA GLY A 135 4.98 9.30 -3.62
C GLY A 135 3.92 10.33 -4.02
N ASP A 136 4.10 11.08 -5.11
CA ASP A 136 3.17 12.17 -5.47
C ASP A 136 1.81 11.66 -5.97
N ARG A 137 1.79 10.71 -6.92
CA ARG A 137 0.55 10.09 -7.42
C ARG A 137 -0.13 9.22 -6.37
N SER A 138 0.63 8.56 -5.50
CA SER A 138 0.05 7.79 -4.39
C SER A 138 -0.70 8.68 -3.40
N ALA A 139 -0.21 9.88 -3.11
CA ALA A 139 -0.93 10.83 -2.29
C ALA A 139 -2.27 11.28 -2.94
N MET A 140 -2.25 11.56 -4.25
CA MET A 140 -3.48 11.87 -4.99
C MET A 140 -4.48 10.71 -4.95
N ALA A 141 -4.02 9.48 -5.15
CA ALA A 141 -4.84 8.27 -5.10
C ALA A 141 -5.43 8.05 -3.71
N VAL A 142 -4.63 8.18 -2.64
CA VAL A 142 -5.10 8.09 -1.25
C VAL A 142 -6.17 9.15 -0.96
N ASN A 143 -6.01 10.39 -1.43
CA ASN A 143 -7.02 11.42 -1.26
C ASN A 143 -8.33 11.09 -1.98
N ALA A 144 -8.27 10.52 -3.19
CA ALA A 144 -9.44 10.06 -3.91
C ALA A 144 -10.16 8.90 -3.19
N LEU A 145 -9.39 7.95 -2.65
CA LEU A 145 -9.92 6.84 -1.85
C LEU A 145 -10.55 7.33 -0.54
N ALA A 146 -9.89 8.27 0.15
CA ALA A 146 -10.42 8.88 1.37
C ALA A 146 -11.77 9.58 1.12
N ALA A 147 -11.88 10.35 0.04
CA ALA A 147 -13.13 10.99 -0.37
C ALA A 147 -14.24 9.97 -0.69
N ALA A 148 -13.86 8.74 -1.06
CA ALA A 148 -14.79 7.63 -1.33
C ALA A 148 -15.09 6.74 -0.11
N GLY A 149 -14.58 7.11 1.09
CA GLY A 149 -14.87 6.48 2.37
C GLY A 149 -13.85 5.42 2.82
N PHE A 150 -12.70 5.28 2.14
CA PHE A 150 -11.61 4.44 2.65
C PHE A 150 -10.93 5.13 3.83
N THR A 151 -10.67 4.37 4.90
CA THR A 151 -10.12 4.91 6.15
C THR A 151 -8.70 4.44 6.46
N ASN A 152 -8.24 3.37 5.80
CA ASN A 152 -6.95 2.73 6.07
C ASN A 152 -6.06 2.68 4.81
N ALA A 153 -6.07 3.74 3.99
CA ALA A 153 -5.20 3.86 2.84
C ALA A 153 -3.92 4.64 3.20
N TYR A 154 -2.78 3.98 3.15
CA TYR A 154 -1.46 4.51 3.43
C TYR A 154 -0.77 4.93 2.14
N SER A 155 -0.17 6.12 2.14
CA SER A 155 0.70 6.55 1.04
C SER A 155 2.14 6.08 1.28
N ILE A 156 2.71 5.33 0.31
CA ILE A 156 4.13 4.98 0.31
C ILE A 156 4.90 6.19 -0.22
N VAL A 157 5.54 6.93 0.69
CA VAL A 157 6.09 8.27 0.44
C VAL A 157 7.31 8.33 -0.47
N ASP A 158 8.10 7.26 -0.49
CA ASP A 158 9.28 7.08 -1.35
C ASP A 158 8.96 6.29 -2.63
N GLY A 159 7.76 5.71 -2.72
CA GLY A 159 7.26 4.99 -3.88
C GLY A 159 8.10 3.76 -4.25
N VAL A 160 8.03 3.38 -5.53
CA VAL A 160 8.78 2.19 -5.98
C VAL A 160 10.21 2.50 -6.37
N GLU A 161 10.49 3.68 -6.94
CA GLU A 161 11.83 4.04 -7.41
C GLU A 161 12.69 4.77 -6.38
N GLY A 162 12.05 5.34 -5.34
CA GLY A 162 12.75 6.03 -4.27
C GLY A 162 13.22 7.45 -4.61
N ASP A 163 14.22 7.90 -3.89
CA ASP A 163 14.75 9.25 -3.96
C ASP A 163 16.00 9.34 -4.86
N LYS A 164 16.24 10.53 -5.39
CA LYS A 164 17.44 10.81 -6.19
C LYS A 164 18.67 10.85 -5.30
N VAL A 165 19.78 10.42 -5.85
CA VAL A 165 21.11 10.68 -5.28
C VAL A 165 21.44 12.15 -5.54
N GLU A 166 21.72 12.88 -4.47
CA GLU A 166 22.02 14.32 -4.53
C GLU A 166 23.51 14.64 -4.45
N ASP A 167 24.35 13.66 -4.05
CA ASP A 167 25.81 13.80 -3.95
C ASP A 167 26.40 14.07 -5.35
N PRO A 168 27.00 15.27 -5.58
CA PRO A 168 27.60 15.62 -6.87
C PRO A 168 28.81 14.75 -7.24
N GLY A 169 29.46 14.13 -6.26
CA GLY A 169 30.60 13.22 -6.47
C GLY A 169 30.18 11.81 -6.88
N SER A 170 28.89 11.49 -6.81
CA SER A 170 28.40 10.15 -7.15
C SER A 170 28.16 10.00 -8.65
N VAL A 171 28.58 8.86 -9.22
CA VAL A 171 28.23 8.46 -10.60
C VAL A 171 26.71 8.26 -10.80
N PHE A 172 25.96 8.19 -9.70
CA PHE A 172 24.51 8.04 -9.68
C PHE A 172 23.76 9.34 -9.39
N VAL A 173 24.45 10.51 -9.38
CA VAL A 173 23.79 11.80 -9.14
C VAL A 173 22.58 11.99 -10.06
N GLY A 174 21.44 12.38 -9.49
CA GLY A 174 20.18 12.55 -10.18
C GLY A 174 19.40 11.27 -10.48
N LYS A 175 19.99 10.08 -10.28
CA LYS A 175 19.33 8.78 -10.44
C LYS A 175 18.62 8.37 -9.14
N ARG A 176 17.47 7.67 -9.25
CA ARG A 176 16.72 7.16 -8.11
C ARG A 176 17.32 5.84 -7.63
N MET A 177 18.20 5.92 -6.62
CA MET A 177 18.97 4.80 -6.07
C MET A 177 18.91 4.73 -4.54
N ARG A 178 18.08 5.56 -3.91
CA ARG A 178 17.92 5.63 -2.44
C ARG A 178 16.48 5.39 -2.09
N ASN A 179 16.21 4.64 -1.02
CA ASN A 179 14.85 4.32 -0.59
C ASN A 179 14.03 3.68 -1.72
N GLY A 180 12.71 3.63 -1.57
CA GLY A 180 11.80 3.06 -2.55
C GLY A 180 11.83 1.53 -2.58
N TRP A 181 10.76 0.95 -3.08
CA TRP A 181 10.55 -0.49 -3.02
C TRP A 181 11.66 -1.30 -3.70
N LYS A 182 12.03 -0.93 -4.91
CA LYS A 182 13.04 -1.66 -5.70
C LYS A 182 14.43 -1.73 -5.05
N ASN A 183 14.71 -0.82 -4.09
CA ASN A 183 15.98 -0.78 -3.38
C ASN A 183 15.87 -1.37 -1.96
N SER A 184 14.66 -1.76 -1.51
CA SER A 184 14.38 -2.13 -0.11
C SER A 184 13.69 -3.49 0.05
N ALA A 185 13.10 -4.05 -1.02
CA ALA A 185 12.26 -5.24 -0.94
C ALA A 185 12.27 -6.03 -2.27
N PRO A 186 11.74 -7.27 -2.30
CA PRO A 186 11.64 -8.06 -3.52
C PRO A 186 10.94 -7.34 -4.66
N TRP A 187 11.44 -7.54 -5.87
CA TRP A 187 11.08 -6.80 -7.06
C TRP A 187 11.02 -7.72 -8.27
N VAL A 188 9.98 -7.59 -9.09
CA VAL A 188 9.76 -8.40 -10.29
C VAL A 188 9.49 -7.54 -11.51
N TYR A 189 9.57 -8.13 -12.70
CA TYR A 189 9.30 -7.49 -13.99
C TYR A 189 8.23 -8.26 -14.74
N GLY A 190 7.60 -7.62 -15.70
CA GLY A 190 6.57 -8.22 -16.55
C GLY A 190 5.15 -7.95 -16.03
N PHE A 191 4.20 -8.73 -16.50
CA PHE A 191 2.79 -8.61 -16.18
C PHE A 191 2.30 -9.81 -15.39
N ASP A 192 1.51 -9.57 -14.34
CA ASP A 192 0.60 -10.54 -13.78
C ASP A 192 -0.81 -10.23 -14.29
N PRO A 193 -1.37 -11.03 -15.25
CA PRO A 193 -2.68 -10.74 -15.85
C PRO A 193 -3.83 -10.73 -14.84
N GLU A 194 -3.64 -11.36 -13.67
CA GLU A 194 -4.67 -11.42 -12.62
C GLU A 194 -4.65 -10.17 -11.75
N LYS A 195 -3.54 -9.42 -11.74
CA LYS A 195 -3.34 -8.23 -10.89
C LYS A 195 -3.33 -6.91 -11.67
N ILE A 196 -3.57 -6.94 -12.97
CA ILE A 196 -3.69 -5.71 -13.77
C ILE A 196 -5.17 -5.45 -14.07
N ILE A 197 -5.63 -4.28 -13.68
CA ILE A 197 -6.93 -3.76 -14.09
C ILE A 197 -6.70 -2.77 -15.22
N LEU A 198 -7.21 -3.12 -16.39
CA LEU A 198 -7.11 -2.28 -17.59
C LEU A 198 -8.45 -1.60 -17.84
N GLU A 199 -8.43 -0.35 -18.35
CA GLU A 199 -9.64 0.35 -18.82
C GLU A 199 -10.42 -0.55 -19.78
N GLU A 200 -11.77 -0.51 -19.72
CA GLU A 200 -12.61 -1.23 -20.70
C GLU A 200 -12.27 -0.78 -22.11
N GLY A 201 -11.87 -1.73 -22.96
CA GLY A 201 -11.39 -1.48 -24.32
C GLY A 201 -9.92 -1.83 -24.54
N ALA A 202 -9.11 -2.00 -23.50
CA ALA A 202 -7.82 -2.65 -23.61
C ALA A 202 -8.07 -4.17 -23.77
N SER A 203 -7.75 -4.73 -24.95
CA SER A 203 -7.91 -6.16 -25.20
C SER A 203 -7.09 -6.95 -24.16
N LYS A 204 -7.78 -7.76 -23.34
CA LYS A 204 -7.08 -8.77 -22.54
C LYS A 204 -6.25 -9.64 -23.48
N PRO A 205 -4.99 -9.92 -23.17
CA PRO A 205 -4.21 -10.84 -24.00
C PRO A 205 -4.95 -12.17 -24.07
N THR A 206 -5.35 -12.56 -25.28
CA THR A 206 -5.88 -13.91 -25.57
C THR A 206 -4.79 -14.91 -25.26
N LYS A 207 -5.12 -15.90 -24.42
CA LYS A 207 -4.24 -17.03 -24.11
C LYS A 207 -3.89 -17.83 -25.36
#